data_3a09cd879f2cdbaf772fa2d824a2bf85
#
_entry.id   3a09cd879f2cdbaf772fa2d824a2bf85
#
_cell.length_a   1.000
_cell.length_b   1.000
_cell.length_c   1.000
_cell.angle_alpha   90.00
_cell.angle_beta   90.00
_cell.angle_gamma   90.00
#
_symmetry.space_group_name_H-M   'P 1'
#
loop_
_entity.id
_entity.type
_entity.pdbx_description
1 polymer ?
#
loop_
_entity_poly.entity_id
_entity_poly.type
_entity_poly.pdbx_seq_one_letter_code
_entity_poly.pdbx_strand_id
1 'polypeptide(L)'
;MDRKHFLKLGGTAALGLAFTSCGTSKAATGQGTIKQLGIQLYSLRDDLPKDPQGVLKKISSFGFKQIESYEGNKGMFWGMVNKGFKKYLDDIGLTIVSSHCDYKKDFEQKAAEAAEIGMKYLICPWMGRQRSLEDYKRAADEFNKAGEICRKNGIRFAYHNHDYTFRLQNGQMPQTILMDNTDPALVDFEMDMYWVVTANQNPVEWMQKHRWRFKLCHIKDRKKNMPYKEGEGNQSCIVGNGSIDYKSILTQAKNLGMEYYVLEQEAYEKAPLDCVKEGASYLNKLVF
;
A
#
# COMPACT_ATOMS: atom_id res chain seq x y z
N MET A 1 54.52 3.03 53.37
CA MET A 1 54.65 1.87 54.26
C MET A 1 53.71 0.80 53.76
N ASP A 2 54.27 -0.07 53.15
CA ASP A 2 54.77 -1.44 53.27
C ASP A 2 53.65 -2.43 53.14
N ARG A 3 53.66 -3.13 52.05
CA ARG A 3 54.29 -4.40 51.70
C ARG A 3 53.72 -5.62 52.38
N LYS A 4 53.27 -6.51 51.53
CA LYS A 4 53.54 -7.97 51.50
C LYS A 4 52.63 -8.96 52.18
N HIS A 5 52.38 -9.94 51.36
CA HIS A 5 52.18 -11.36 51.59
C HIS A 5 50.74 -11.84 51.75
N PHE A 6 50.22 -12.87 51.13
CA PHE A 6 50.80 -14.22 50.91
C PHE A 6 50.03 -15.05 49.87
N LEU A 7 50.72 -15.74 49.14
CA LEU A 7 50.66 -16.90 48.30
C LEU A 7 49.54 -17.97 48.51
N LYS A 8 49.14 -18.49 47.37
CA LYS A 8 48.95 -19.90 47.01
C LYS A 8 47.69 -20.60 47.50
N LEU A 9 46.85 -21.00 46.55
CA LEU A 9 46.56 -22.42 46.33
C LEU A 9 46.12 -22.61 44.89
N GLY A 10 46.75 -23.59 44.23
CA GLY A 10 46.48 -23.94 42.83
C GLY A 10 45.17 -24.72 42.70
N GLY A 11 44.53 -24.50 41.59
CA GLY A 11 43.45 -25.32 41.12
C GLY A 11 43.45 -25.27 39.59
N THR A 12 43.92 -26.35 38.99
CA THR A 12 43.82 -26.63 37.55
C THR A 12 42.37 -26.68 37.13
N ALA A 13 41.92 -25.68 36.42
CA ALA A 13 40.64 -25.74 35.72
C ALA A 13 40.94 -25.82 34.21
N ALA A 14 40.54 -26.94 33.63
CA ALA A 14 40.62 -27.21 32.21
C ALA A 14 39.81 -26.17 31.41
N LEU A 15 40.44 -25.51 30.44
CA LEU A 15 39.76 -24.72 29.44
C LEU A 15 38.96 -25.62 28.50
N GLY A 16 37.67 -25.74 28.78
CA GLY A 16 36.72 -26.27 27.81
C GLY A 16 36.45 -25.17 26.75
N LEU A 17 37.02 -25.34 25.56
CA LEU A 17 36.61 -24.55 24.37
C LEU A 17 35.19 -24.96 24.01
N ALA A 18 34.22 -24.16 24.47
CA ALA A 18 32.86 -24.25 23.96
C ALA A 18 32.85 -23.62 22.57
N PHE A 19 32.86 -24.44 21.54
CA PHE A 19 32.46 -24.01 20.19
C PHE A 19 30.98 -23.66 20.23
N THR A 20 30.65 -22.38 20.39
CA THR A 20 29.33 -21.91 20.07
C THR A 20 29.15 -22.03 18.56
N SER A 21 28.48 -23.12 18.14
CA SER A 21 27.99 -23.22 16.78
C SER A 21 27.07 -22.03 16.54
N CYS A 22 27.51 -21.11 15.66
CA CYS A 22 26.68 -20.07 15.11
C CYS A 22 25.59 -20.79 14.31
N GLY A 23 24.49 -21.12 14.98
CA GLY A 23 23.30 -21.60 14.32
C GLY A 23 22.81 -20.51 13.40
N THR A 24 23.02 -20.69 12.10
CA THR A 24 22.28 -19.94 11.08
C THR A 24 20.80 -20.19 11.36
N SER A 25 20.15 -19.24 12.00
CA SER A 25 18.69 -19.24 12.09
C SER A 25 18.18 -19.21 10.66
N LYS A 26 17.77 -20.35 10.14
CA LYS A 26 16.91 -20.40 8.97
C LYS A 26 15.71 -19.53 9.31
N ALA A 27 15.60 -18.38 8.64
CA ALA A 27 14.37 -17.59 8.68
C ALA A 27 13.24 -18.57 8.38
N ALA A 28 12.37 -18.78 9.34
CA ALA A 28 11.18 -19.58 9.14
C ALA A 28 10.42 -18.95 8.00
N THR A 29 10.39 -19.60 6.84
CA THR A 29 9.52 -19.28 5.73
C THR A 29 8.11 -19.70 6.15
N GLY A 30 7.54 -18.95 7.11
CA GLY A 30 6.16 -19.13 7.49
C GLY A 30 5.31 -18.73 6.30
N GLN A 31 4.53 -19.65 5.79
CA GLN A 31 3.54 -19.36 4.75
C GLN A 31 2.65 -18.22 5.21
N GLY A 32 2.65 -17.11 4.46
CA GLY A 32 1.85 -15.94 4.74
C GLY A 32 0.52 -16.00 3.98
N THR A 33 -0.49 -15.33 4.52
CA THR A 33 -1.76 -15.05 3.83
C THR A 33 -2.13 -13.60 4.09
N ILE A 34 -2.95 -13.00 3.22
CA ILE A 34 -3.51 -11.67 3.48
C ILE A 34 -4.62 -11.83 4.52
N LYS A 35 -4.35 -11.37 5.75
CA LYS A 35 -5.33 -11.47 6.85
C LYS A 35 -6.46 -10.45 6.75
N GLN A 36 -6.18 -9.29 6.21
CA GLN A 36 -7.09 -8.15 6.09
C GLN A 36 -7.08 -7.65 4.64
N LEU A 37 -7.78 -8.38 3.76
CA LEU A 37 -7.89 -7.98 2.36
C LEU A 37 -8.77 -6.74 2.23
N GLY A 38 -8.21 -5.71 1.58
CA GLY A 38 -8.91 -4.48 1.23
C GLY A 38 -9.40 -4.46 -0.21
N ILE A 39 -10.31 -3.53 -0.50
CA ILE A 39 -10.73 -3.19 -1.86
C ILE A 39 -10.75 -1.68 -2.04
N GLN A 40 -10.17 -1.20 -3.17
CA GLN A 40 -10.36 0.18 -3.63
C GLN A 40 -11.75 0.30 -4.26
N LEU A 41 -12.59 1.17 -3.69
CA LEU A 41 -13.99 1.32 -4.11
C LEU A 41 -14.15 1.87 -5.53
N TYR A 42 -13.11 2.49 -6.11
CA TYR A 42 -13.10 2.89 -7.52
C TYR A 42 -13.29 1.72 -8.47
N SER A 43 -12.97 0.51 -8.03
CA SER A 43 -13.32 -0.73 -8.74
C SER A 43 -14.83 -0.93 -8.94
N LEU A 44 -15.66 -0.20 -8.23
CA LEU A 44 -17.13 -0.30 -8.31
C LEU A 44 -17.76 1.08 -8.58
N ARG A 45 -16.99 1.97 -9.24
CA ARG A 45 -17.37 3.37 -9.50
C ARG A 45 -18.68 3.57 -10.24
N ASP A 46 -19.10 2.57 -11.02
CA ASP A 46 -20.37 2.64 -11.76
C ASP A 46 -21.58 2.17 -10.94
N ASP A 47 -21.37 1.31 -9.93
CA ASP A 47 -22.40 0.74 -9.08
C ASP A 47 -22.55 1.50 -7.74
N LEU A 48 -21.42 1.86 -7.16
CA LEU A 48 -21.37 2.48 -5.83
C LEU A 48 -22.17 3.79 -5.71
N PRO A 49 -22.20 4.73 -6.69
CA PRO A 49 -23.02 5.93 -6.60
C PRO A 49 -24.54 5.67 -6.58
N LYS A 50 -24.96 4.52 -7.14
CA LYS A 50 -26.40 4.13 -7.23
C LYS A 50 -26.90 3.59 -5.89
N ASP A 51 -26.13 2.69 -5.27
CA ASP A 51 -26.47 2.03 -4.02
C ASP A 51 -25.22 1.79 -3.16
N PRO A 52 -24.69 2.82 -2.47
CA PRO A 52 -23.47 2.67 -1.67
C PRO A 52 -23.58 1.57 -0.60
N GLN A 53 -24.71 1.52 0.12
CA GLN A 53 -24.88 0.56 1.20
C GLN A 53 -25.01 -0.88 0.70
N GLY A 54 -25.78 -1.11 -0.35
CA GLY A 54 -25.93 -2.43 -0.94
C GLY A 54 -24.63 -2.95 -1.54
N VAL A 55 -23.84 -2.09 -2.20
CA VAL A 55 -22.52 -2.45 -2.73
C VAL A 55 -21.56 -2.80 -1.59
N LEU A 56 -21.47 -1.99 -0.55
CA LEU A 56 -20.62 -2.25 0.61
C LEU A 56 -20.98 -3.56 1.32
N LYS A 57 -22.29 -3.85 1.47
CA LYS A 57 -22.76 -5.12 2.02
C LYS A 57 -22.34 -6.32 1.16
N LYS A 58 -22.40 -6.18 -0.16
CA LYS A 58 -21.96 -7.24 -1.09
C LYS A 58 -20.47 -7.51 -0.95
N ILE A 59 -19.61 -6.48 -0.97
CA ILE A 59 -18.16 -6.67 -0.85
C ILE A 59 -17.76 -7.27 0.50
N SER A 60 -18.44 -6.91 1.59
CA SER A 60 -18.28 -7.58 2.89
C SER A 60 -18.52 -9.09 2.77
N SER A 61 -19.60 -9.50 2.07
CA SER A 61 -19.90 -10.91 1.86
C SER A 61 -18.91 -11.67 0.97
N PHE A 62 -18.07 -10.96 0.20
CA PHE A 62 -16.99 -11.55 -0.61
C PHE A 62 -15.70 -11.83 0.19
N GLY A 63 -15.70 -11.47 1.46
CA GLY A 63 -14.58 -11.72 2.37
C GLY A 63 -13.59 -10.56 2.50
N PHE A 64 -13.87 -9.40 1.90
CA PHE A 64 -13.11 -8.19 2.21
C PHE A 64 -13.28 -7.80 3.68
N LYS A 65 -12.26 -7.23 4.27
CA LYS A 65 -12.23 -6.75 5.66
C LYS A 65 -11.96 -5.26 5.73
N GLN A 66 -11.33 -4.72 4.72
CA GLN A 66 -10.95 -3.32 4.64
C GLN A 66 -11.46 -2.69 3.35
N ILE A 67 -11.69 -1.40 3.40
CA ILE A 67 -11.94 -0.59 2.22
C ILE A 67 -10.96 0.56 2.15
N GLU A 68 -10.58 0.88 0.93
CA GLU A 68 -10.06 2.16 0.53
C GLU A 68 -11.14 2.87 -0.26
N SER A 69 -11.58 4.03 0.24
CA SER A 69 -12.59 4.84 -0.44
C SER A 69 -11.96 5.76 -1.48
N TYR A 70 -12.80 6.50 -2.18
CA TYR A 70 -12.35 7.62 -3.01
C TYR A 70 -13.36 8.76 -2.94
N GLU A 71 -12.87 9.99 -3.21
CA GLU A 71 -13.70 11.18 -3.25
C GLU A 71 -14.48 11.23 -4.57
N GLY A 72 -15.67 10.63 -4.55
CA GLY A 72 -16.61 10.67 -5.66
C GLY A 72 -17.55 11.87 -5.58
N ASN A 73 -18.59 11.86 -6.42
CA ASN A 73 -19.63 12.91 -6.44
C ASN A 73 -20.44 13.05 -5.15
N LYS A 74 -20.35 12.06 -4.25
CA LYS A 74 -20.96 12.04 -2.91
C LYS A 74 -19.93 12.15 -1.77
N GLY A 75 -18.72 12.64 -2.08
CA GLY A 75 -17.60 12.72 -1.14
C GLY A 75 -16.98 11.36 -0.78
N MET A 76 -16.05 11.37 0.19
CA MET A 76 -15.34 10.15 0.63
C MET A 76 -16.23 9.17 1.39
N PHE A 77 -17.34 9.63 1.95
CA PHE A 77 -18.26 8.85 2.79
C PHE A 77 -19.59 8.56 2.12
N TRP A 78 -19.68 8.73 0.80
CA TRP A 78 -20.79 8.32 -0.06
C TRP A 78 -22.14 8.89 0.35
N GLY A 79 -22.16 10.17 0.73
CA GLY A 79 -23.37 10.91 1.10
C GLY A 79 -23.80 10.71 2.55
N MET A 80 -23.06 9.95 3.33
CA MET A 80 -23.24 9.85 4.78
C MET A 80 -22.31 10.82 5.52
N VAL A 81 -22.64 11.23 6.74
CA VAL A 81 -21.69 11.85 7.64
C VAL A 81 -20.64 10.80 8.06
N ASN A 82 -19.41 11.21 8.33
CA ASN A 82 -18.28 10.30 8.59
C ASN A 82 -18.59 9.25 9.70
N LYS A 83 -19.12 9.66 10.86
CA LYS A 83 -19.50 8.74 11.95
C LYS A 83 -20.60 7.76 11.57
N GLY A 84 -21.58 8.22 10.76
CA GLY A 84 -22.64 7.36 10.23
C GLY A 84 -22.10 6.32 9.27
N PHE A 85 -21.16 6.74 8.42
CA PHE A 85 -20.45 5.83 7.51
C PHE A 85 -19.65 4.78 8.27
N LYS A 86 -18.86 5.22 9.27
CA LYS A 86 -18.11 4.29 10.14
C LYS A 86 -19.03 3.28 10.83
N LYS A 87 -20.11 3.76 11.45
CA LYS A 87 -21.05 2.86 12.11
C LYS A 87 -21.61 1.83 11.14
N TYR A 88 -22.01 2.25 9.95
CA TYR A 88 -22.51 1.34 8.93
C TYR A 88 -21.47 0.28 8.55
N LEU A 89 -20.20 0.69 8.35
CA LEU A 89 -19.12 -0.26 8.04
C LEU A 89 -18.89 -1.26 9.19
N ASP A 90 -18.89 -0.80 10.44
CA ASP A 90 -18.75 -1.67 11.61
C ASP A 90 -19.89 -2.71 11.69
N ASP A 91 -21.13 -2.28 11.43
CA ASP A 91 -22.33 -3.16 11.44
C ASP A 91 -22.24 -4.29 10.38
N ILE A 92 -21.49 -4.06 9.29
CA ILE A 92 -21.30 -5.07 8.23
C ILE A 92 -19.91 -5.72 8.24
N GLY A 93 -19.08 -5.43 9.26
CA GLY A 93 -17.76 -6.06 9.45
C GLY A 93 -16.67 -5.57 8.50
N LEU A 94 -16.74 -4.32 8.04
CA LEU A 94 -15.73 -3.63 7.25
C LEU A 94 -15.04 -2.52 8.06
N THR A 95 -13.80 -2.21 7.72
CA THR A 95 -13.04 -1.07 8.27
C THR A 95 -12.54 -0.21 7.13
N ILE A 96 -12.72 1.11 7.23
CA ILE A 96 -12.09 2.04 6.29
C ILE A 96 -10.65 2.33 6.74
N VAL A 97 -9.69 2.11 5.85
CA VAL A 97 -8.26 2.34 6.12
C VAL A 97 -7.80 3.65 5.51
N SER A 98 -8.23 3.93 4.29
CA SER A 98 -7.73 5.02 3.46
C SER A 98 -8.80 5.57 2.54
N SER A 99 -8.52 6.74 1.97
CA SER A 99 -9.29 7.28 0.87
C SER A 99 -8.40 8.03 -0.10
N HIS A 100 -8.62 7.80 -1.39
CA HIS A 100 -8.17 8.69 -2.45
C HIS A 100 -8.96 9.99 -2.39
N CYS A 101 -8.27 11.14 -2.40
CA CYS A 101 -8.94 12.45 -2.35
C CYS A 101 -8.11 13.55 -3.02
N ASP A 102 -8.77 14.66 -3.33
CA ASP A 102 -8.10 15.89 -3.71
C ASP A 102 -7.49 16.54 -2.45
N TYR A 103 -6.15 16.49 -2.36
CA TYR A 103 -5.39 17.06 -1.24
C TYR A 103 -5.21 18.59 -1.34
N LYS A 104 -5.67 19.22 -2.44
CA LYS A 104 -5.58 20.67 -2.65
C LYS A 104 -6.84 21.43 -2.22
N LYS A 105 -7.94 20.70 -1.95
CA LYS A 105 -9.23 21.28 -1.62
C LYS A 105 -9.72 20.78 -0.27
N ASP A 106 -10.02 21.69 0.64
CA ASP A 106 -10.62 21.43 1.97
C ASP A 106 -9.89 20.33 2.76
N PHE A 107 -8.55 20.26 2.61
CA PHE A 107 -7.80 19.10 3.04
C PHE A 107 -7.69 18.96 4.56
N GLU A 108 -7.60 20.07 5.30
CA GLU A 108 -7.62 20.09 6.76
C GLU A 108 -8.91 19.47 7.31
N GLN A 109 -10.06 19.81 6.71
CA GLN A 109 -11.35 19.23 7.09
C GLN A 109 -11.39 17.73 6.79
N LYS A 110 -10.96 17.33 5.59
CA LYS A 110 -10.89 15.91 5.20
C LYS A 110 -10.00 15.11 6.15
N ALA A 111 -8.85 15.66 6.56
CA ALA A 111 -7.95 15.01 7.48
C ALA A 111 -8.57 14.84 8.89
N ALA A 112 -9.26 15.87 9.38
CA ALA A 112 -9.96 15.80 10.65
C ALA A 112 -11.11 14.77 10.64
N GLU A 113 -11.94 14.77 9.59
CA GLU A 113 -13.05 13.83 9.42
C GLU A 113 -12.56 12.38 9.27
N ALA A 114 -11.46 12.16 8.54
CA ALA A 114 -10.82 10.86 8.37
C ALA A 114 -10.26 10.34 9.71
N ALA A 115 -9.56 11.19 10.45
CA ALA A 115 -9.00 10.86 11.76
C ALA A 115 -10.08 10.50 12.79
N GLU A 116 -11.20 11.25 12.80
CA GLU A 116 -12.31 11.03 13.72
C GLU A 116 -12.91 9.63 13.63
N ILE A 117 -12.86 9.02 12.45
CA ILE A 117 -13.37 7.66 12.22
C ILE A 117 -12.28 6.58 12.17
N GLY A 118 -11.04 6.96 12.51
CA GLY A 118 -9.93 6.03 12.66
C GLY A 118 -9.26 5.59 11.36
N MET A 119 -9.47 6.31 10.25
CA MET A 119 -8.68 6.09 9.02
C MET A 119 -7.19 6.26 9.29
N LYS A 120 -6.37 5.64 8.47
CA LYS A 120 -4.90 5.68 8.61
C LYS A 120 -4.26 6.58 7.58
N TYR A 121 -4.85 6.68 6.38
CA TYR A 121 -4.27 7.41 5.26
C TYR A 121 -5.28 8.26 4.51
N LEU A 122 -4.84 9.43 4.05
CA LEU A 122 -5.38 10.13 2.90
C LEU A 122 -4.34 10.08 1.78
N ILE A 123 -4.80 9.81 0.56
CA ILE A 123 -3.92 9.45 -0.55
C ILE A 123 -4.20 10.36 -1.74
N CYS A 124 -3.14 10.95 -2.32
CA CYS A 124 -3.23 11.58 -3.63
C CYS A 124 -3.28 10.50 -4.71
N PRO A 125 -4.41 10.31 -5.42
CA PRO A 125 -4.55 9.22 -6.40
C PRO A 125 -3.89 9.54 -7.74
N TRP A 126 -3.78 10.82 -8.07
CA TRP A 126 -3.34 11.25 -9.39
C TRP A 126 -2.77 12.67 -9.36
N MET A 127 -1.57 12.84 -9.89
CA MET A 127 -0.98 14.16 -10.06
C MET A 127 -0.74 14.51 -11.54
N GLY A 128 -0.92 13.55 -12.43
CA GLY A 128 -0.57 13.65 -13.84
C GLY A 128 0.94 13.63 -14.09
N ARG A 129 1.32 13.34 -15.33
CA ARG A 129 2.72 13.46 -15.75
C ARG A 129 3.13 14.94 -15.69
N GLN A 130 4.18 15.24 -14.95
CA GLN A 130 4.67 16.60 -14.80
C GLN A 130 5.53 17.01 -16.00
N ARG A 131 5.57 18.32 -16.28
CA ARG A 131 6.30 18.87 -17.44
C ARG A 131 7.81 18.75 -17.29
N SER A 132 8.31 18.86 -16.07
CA SER A 132 9.73 18.82 -15.76
C SER A 132 10.01 18.04 -14.48
N LEU A 133 11.26 17.65 -14.26
CA LEU A 133 11.70 17.03 -13.01
C LEU A 133 11.59 18.00 -11.83
N GLU A 134 11.71 19.28 -12.07
CA GLU A 134 11.51 20.32 -11.04
C GLU A 134 10.04 20.42 -10.59
N ASP A 135 9.09 20.14 -11.48
CA ASP A 135 7.67 20.06 -11.11
C ASP A 135 7.40 18.88 -10.17
N TYR A 136 8.12 17.76 -10.33
CA TYR A 136 8.04 16.63 -9.37
C TYR A 136 8.60 16.98 -8.00
N LYS A 137 9.67 17.81 -7.92
CA LYS A 137 10.17 18.31 -6.62
C LYS A 137 9.14 19.22 -5.95
N ARG A 138 8.51 20.14 -6.72
CA ARG A 138 7.43 20.97 -6.19
C ARG A 138 6.24 20.12 -5.69
N ALA A 139 5.89 19.05 -6.41
CA ALA A 139 4.88 18.12 -5.94
C ALA A 139 5.28 17.42 -4.64
N ALA A 140 6.55 17.04 -4.48
CA ALA A 140 7.06 16.48 -3.24
C ALA A 140 6.94 17.46 -2.06
N ASP A 141 7.22 18.76 -2.29
CA ASP A 141 7.01 19.80 -1.28
C ASP A 141 5.53 19.94 -0.89
N GLU A 142 4.62 19.85 -1.87
CA GLU A 142 3.17 19.85 -1.61
C GLU A 142 2.75 18.60 -0.81
N PHE A 143 3.31 17.44 -1.11
CA PHE A 143 3.06 16.20 -0.36
C PHE A 143 3.58 16.28 1.08
N ASN A 144 4.74 16.88 1.31
CA ASN A 144 5.24 17.14 2.66
C ASN A 144 4.26 18.01 3.46
N LYS A 145 3.73 19.10 2.87
CA LYS A 145 2.72 19.96 3.51
C LYS A 145 1.43 19.18 3.82
N ALA A 146 0.94 18.37 2.88
CA ALA A 146 -0.20 17.51 3.12
C ALA A 146 0.08 16.48 4.23
N GLY A 147 1.28 15.93 4.27
CA GLY A 147 1.74 15.04 5.34
C GLY A 147 1.76 15.70 6.71
N GLU A 148 2.14 16.98 6.80
CA GLU A 148 2.07 17.74 8.06
C GLU A 148 0.62 17.89 8.56
N ILE A 149 -0.33 18.18 7.65
CA ILE A 149 -1.76 18.28 7.98
C ILE A 149 -2.26 16.92 8.50
N CYS A 150 -1.96 15.84 7.79
CA CYS A 150 -2.32 14.49 8.20
C CYS A 150 -1.73 14.15 9.58
N ARG A 151 -0.44 14.40 9.80
CA ARG A 151 0.24 14.13 11.08
C ARG A 151 -0.37 14.89 12.25
N LYS A 152 -0.76 16.16 12.07
CA LYS A 152 -1.47 16.95 13.10
C LYS A 152 -2.78 16.29 13.55
N ASN A 153 -3.41 15.53 12.66
CA ASN A 153 -4.64 14.80 12.93
C ASN A 153 -4.40 13.32 13.32
N GLY A 154 -3.14 12.89 13.46
CA GLY A 154 -2.80 11.52 13.86
C GLY A 154 -2.98 10.46 12.76
N ILE A 155 -3.06 10.88 11.50
CA ILE A 155 -3.09 10.02 10.30
C ILE A 155 -1.88 10.33 9.42
N ARG A 156 -1.72 9.62 8.30
CA ARG A 156 -0.61 9.80 7.38
C ARG A 156 -1.10 10.16 5.98
N PHE A 157 -0.22 10.79 5.22
CA PHE A 157 -0.42 11.05 3.80
C PHE A 157 0.34 10.04 2.95
N ALA A 158 -0.23 9.63 1.81
CA ALA A 158 0.47 8.83 0.82
C ALA A 158 0.23 9.33 -0.61
N TYR A 159 1.13 8.92 -1.51
CA TYR A 159 0.97 9.11 -2.95
C TYR A 159 0.81 7.75 -3.63
N HIS A 160 -0.20 7.62 -4.48
CA HIS A 160 -0.46 6.47 -5.33
C HIS A 160 0.14 6.69 -6.72
N ASN A 161 0.93 5.74 -7.17
CA ASN A 161 1.63 5.85 -8.44
C ASN A 161 0.83 5.34 -9.64
N HIS A 162 1.18 5.92 -10.79
CA HIS A 162 0.88 5.40 -12.11
C HIS A 162 2.17 5.14 -12.87
N ASP A 163 2.07 4.56 -14.09
CA ASP A 163 3.24 4.17 -14.89
C ASP A 163 4.17 5.34 -15.22
N TYR A 164 3.64 6.56 -15.39
CA TYR A 164 4.44 7.72 -15.81
C TYR A 164 5.53 8.12 -14.79
N THR A 165 5.36 7.82 -13.50
CA THR A 165 6.41 8.09 -12.51
C THR A 165 7.52 7.04 -12.54
N PHE A 166 7.26 5.89 -13.11
CA PHE A 166 8.19 4.78 -13.31
C PHE A 166 8.77 4.70 -14.74
N ARG A 167 8.62 5.77 -15.53
CA ARG A 167 9.26 5.92 -16.85
C ARG A 167 10.26 7.05 -16.82
N LEU A 168 11.41 6.84 -17.46
CA LEU A 168 12.45 7.88 -17.50
C LEU A 168 11.93 9.16 -18.16
N GLN A 169 12.23 10.28 -17.54
CA GLN A 169 12.07 11.62 -18.09
C GLN A 169 13.40 12.36 -17.98
N ASN A 170 13.95 12.77 -19.11
CA ASN A 170 15.27 13.40 -19.18
C ASN A 170 16.37 12.59 -18.44
N GLY A 171 16.36 11.27 -18.62
CA GLY A 171 17.34 10.35 -18.03
C GLY A 171 17.19 10.07 -16.54
N GLN A 172 16.16 10.60 -15.86
CA GLN A 172 15.90 10.35 -14.45
C GLN A 172 14.51 9.74 -14.24
N MET A 173 14.36 9.02 -13.14
CA MET A 173 13.11 8.37 -12.76
C MET A 173 12.29 9.33 -11.87
N PRO A 174 11.11 9.82 -12.32
CA PRO A 174 10.29 10.74 -11.51
C PRO A 174 9.91 10.18 -10.14
N GLN A 175 9.66 8.87 -10.04
CA GLN A 175 9.38 8.22 -8.75
C GLN A 175 10.54 8.38 -7.77
N THR A 176 11.78 8.28 -8.22
CA THR A 176 12.95 8.53 -7.37
C THR A 176 12.97 9.99 -6.89
N ILE A 177 12.69 10.94 -7.79
CA ILE A 177 12.63 12.37 -7.42
C ILE A 177 11.60 12.62 -6.31
N LEU A 178 10.39 12.04 -6.44
CA LEU A 178 9.36 12.16 -5.41
C LEU A 178 9.82 11.56 -4.07
N MET A 179 10.41 10.37 -4.10
CA MET A 179 10.82 9.68 -2.88
C MET A 179 11.99 10.36 -2.17
N ASP A 180 12.94 10.90 -2.94
CA ASP A 180 14.13 11.56 -2.39
C ASP A 180 13.83 12.96 -1.82
N ASN A 181 12.75 13.61 -2.28
CA ASN A 181 12.34 14.95 -1.84
C ASN A 181 11.13 14.94 -0.89
N THR A 182 10.65 13.78 -0.46
CA THR A 182 9.60 13.67 0.56
C THR A 182 10.16 13.16 1.89
N ASP A 183 9.72 13.80 3.00
CA ASP A 183 10.08 13.38 4.36
C ASP A 183 9.40 12.03 4.69
N PRO A 184 10.15 10.96 4.99
CA PRO A 184 9.58 9.66 5.36
C PRO A 184 8.78 9.69 6.67
N ALA A 185 8.94 10.72 7.50
CA ALA A 185 8.09 10.92 8.67
C ALA A 185 6.69 11.45 8.33
N LEU A 186 6.50 12.01 7.12
CA LEU A 186 5.28 12.66 6.68
C LEU A 186 4.57 11.91 5.56
N VAL A 187 5.32 11.37 4.60
CA VAL A 187 4.79 10.84 3.34
C VAL A 187 5.18 9.38 3.17
N ASP A 188 4.19 8.55 2.99
CA ASP A 188 4.34 7.17 2.52
C ASP A 188 3.94 7.05 1.04
N PHE A 189 4.07 5.86 0.49
CA PHE A 189 3.67 5.56 -0.88
C PHE A 189 2.73 4.35 -0.90
N GLU A 190 1.70 4.46 -1.73
CA GLU A 190 0.88 3.34 -2.13
C GLU A 190 1.38 2.85 -3.48
N MET A 191 1.87 1.62 -3.53
CA MET A 191 2.36 1.03 -4.76
C MET A 191 1.24 0.36 -5.54
N ASP A 192 0.82 0.96 -6.65
CA ASP A 192 0.08 0.19 -7.64
C ASP A 192 1.05 -0.68 -8.45
N MET A 193 1.03 -1.98 -8.14
CA MET A 193 1.97 -2.95 -8.72
C MET A 193 1.72 -3.16 -10.22
N TYR A 194 0.48 -3.02 -10.68
CA TYR A 194 0.13 -3.10 -12.09
C TYR A 194 0.83 -2.00 -12.90
N TRP A 195 0.82 -0.76 -12.41
CA TRP A 195 1.44 0.36 -13.10
C TRP A 195 2.97 0.28 -13.07
N VAL A 196 3.56 -0.23 -11.99
CA VAL A 196 5.02 -0.50 -11.93
C VAL A 196 5.40 -1.53 -12.99
N VAL A 197 4.69 -2.65 -13.07
CA VAL A 197 4.92 -3.69 -14.09
C VAL A 197 4.64 -3.15 -15.49
N THR A 198 3.58 -2.35 -15.69
CA THR A 198 3.25 -1.73 -16.98
C THR A 198 4.34 -0.76 -17.45
N ALA A 199 5.07 -0.13 -16.54
CA ALA A 199 6.26 0.66 -16.85
C ALA A 199 7.52 -0.19 -17.09
N ASN A 200 7.39 -1.51 -17.17
CA ASN A 200 8.50 -2.47 -17.27
C ASN A 200 9.51 -2.37 -16.13
N GLN A 201 8.99 -2.14 -14.91
CA GLN A 201 9.76 -2.08 -13.68
C GLN A 201 9.41 -3.26 -12.77
N ASN A 202 10.31 -3.60 -11.86
CA ASN A 202 10.13 -4.69 -10.90
C ASN A 202 9.66 -4.13 -9.53
N PRO A 203 8.44 -4.44 -9.05
CA PRO A 203 7.94 -3.97 -7.76
C PRO A 203 8.84 -4.34 -6.58
N VAL A 204 9.42 -5.54 -6.61
CA VAL A 204 10.29 -6.02 -5.51
C VAL A 204 11.57 -5.21 -5.42
N GLU A 205 12.22 -4.91 -6.55
CA GLU A 205 13.44 -4.09 -6.59
C GLU A 205 13.17 -2.68 -6.05
N TRP A 206 12.03 -2.09 -6.39
CA TRP A 206 11.62 -0.79 -5.85
C TRP A 206 11.38 -0.83 -4.34
N MET A 207 10.69 -1.85 -3.83
CA MET A 207 10.52 -2.03 -2.39
C MET A 207 11.84 -2.29 -1.67
N GLN A 208 12.76 -3.05 -2.26
CA GLN A 208 14.10 -3.30 -1.68
C GLN A 208 14.95 -2.02 -1.62
N LYS A 209 14.93 -1.22 -2.68
CA LYS A 209 15.66 0.06 -2.76
C LYS A 209 15.12 1.09 -1.77
N HIS A 210 13.80 1.12 -1.58
CA HIS A 210 13.10 2.10 -0.75
C HIS A 210 12.32 1.41 0.38
N ARG A 211 13.05 0.63 1.20
CA ARG A 211 12.45 -0.13 2.31
C ARG A 211 11.63 0.77 3.23
N TRP A 212 10.47 0.27 3.64
CA TRP A 212 9.55 0.92 4.58
C TRP A 212 8.86 2.19 4.06
N ARG A 213 9.07 2.55 2.78
CA ARG A 213 8.40 3.71 2.17
C ARG A 213 7.06 3.34 1.51
N PHE A 214 6.92 2.10 1.00
CA PHE A 214 5.67 1.58 0.46
C PHE A 214 4.90 0.87 1.57
N LYS A 215 3.80 1.50 2.02
CA LYS A 215 2.97 1.00 3.12
C LYS A 215 1.69 0.33 2.67
N LEU A 216 1.15 0.79 1.56
CA LEU A 216 -0.06 0.26 0.94
C LEU A 216 0.27 -0.23 -0.47
N CYS A 217 -0.53 -1.13 -0.98
CA CYS A 217 -0.43 -1.51 -2.39
C CYS A 217 -1.79 -1.79 -3.02
N HIS A 218 -1.90 -1.44 -4.30
CA HIS A 218 -2.95 -1.97 -5.15
C HIS A 218 -2.50 -3.29 -5.77
N ILE A 219 -3.28 -4.33 -5.51
CA ILE A 219 -3.21 -5.62 -6.18
C ILE A 219 -4.17 -5.58 -7.34
N LYS A 220 -3.63 -5.29 -8.53
CA LYS A 220 -4.36 -5.10 -9.78
C LYS A 220 -3.65 -5.88 -10.86
N ASP A 221 -4.30 -6.87 -11.46
CA ASP A 221 -3.64 -7.80 -12.38
C ASP A 221 -3.70 -7.31 -13.83
N ARG A 222 -2.75 -7.76 -14.61
CA ARG A 222 -2.53 -7.31 -15.97
C ARG A 222 -2.74 -8.46 -16.94
N LYS A 223 -3.51 -8.23 -18.01
CA LYS A 223 -3.73 -9.22 -19.07
C LYS A 223 -2.40 -9.79 -19.60
N LYS A 224 -2.37 -11.08 -19.85
CA LYS A 224 -1.21 -11.77 -20.42
C LYS A 224 -0.93 -11.27 -21.83
N ASN A 225 0.34 -11.33 -22.23
CA ASN A 225 0.81 -11.01 -23.58
C ASN A 225 0.52 -9.57 -24.05
N MET A 226 0.32 -8.63 -23.10
CA MET A 226 0.19 -7.23 -23.43
C MET A 226 1.55 -6.53 -23.48
N PRO A 227 1.80 -5.65 -24.46
CA PRO A 227 3.05 -4.91 -24.54
C PRO A 227 3.22 -3.92 -23.39
N TYR A 228 4.46 -3.59 -23.05
CA TYR A 228 4.81 -2.58 -22.05
C TYR A 228 4.93 -1.19 -22.69
N LYS A 229 3.85 -0.73 -23.33
CA LYS A 229 3.83 0.51 -24.09
C LYS A 229 3.13 1.63 -23.34
N GLU A 230 3.71 2.84 -23.39
CA GLU A 230 3.10 4.03 -22.86
C GLU A 230 1.83 4.40 -23.65
N GLY A 231 0.78 4.83 -22.95
CA GLY A 231 -0.47 5.27 -23.56
C GLY A 231 -1.41 4.14 -24.00
N GLU A 232 -1.05 2.89 -23.80
CA GLU A 232 -2.03 1.80 -23.89
C GLU A 232 -2.97 1.88 -22.69
N GLY A 233 -4.25 2.02 -22.91
CA GLY A 233 -5.27 2.14 -21.87
C GLY A 233 -5.18 1.02 -20.81
N ASN A 234 -6.04 1.08 -19.81
CA ASN A 234 -6.06 0.11 -18.72
C ASN A 234 -6.30 -1.31 -19.24
N GLN A 235 -5.30 -2.19 -19.08
CA GLN A 235 -5.32 -3.60 -19.47
C GLN A 235 -5.46 -4.51 -18.25
N SER A 236 -6.10 -4.02 -17.18
CA SER A 236 -6.37 -4.85 -16.01
C SER A 236 -7.34 -5.98 -16.32
N CYS A 237 -7.24 -7.03 -15.53
CA CYS A 237 -8.10 -8.20 -15.58
C CYS A 237 -8.38 -8.70 -14.17
N ILE A 238 -9.20 -9.73 -14.04
CA ILE A 238 -9.48 -10.37 -12.76
C ILE A 238 -8.17 -10.82 -12.11
N VAL A 239 -7.94 -10.42 -10.87
CA VAL A 239 -6.74 -10.77 -10.11
C VAL A 239 -6.61 -12.28 -9.97
N GLY A 240 -5.46 -12.80 -10.37
CA GLY A 240 -5.16 -14.23 -10.47
C GLY A 240 -5.28 -14.81 -11.88
N ASN A 241 -5.90 -14.10 -12.82
CA ASN A 241 -6.01 -14.53 -14.22
C ASN A 241 -4.96 -13.88 -15.11
N GLY A 242 -4.25 -12.87 -14.60
CA GLY A 242 -3.28 -12.08 -15.34
C GLY A 242 -1.86 -12.63 -15.35
N SER A 243 -0.90 -11.73 -15.54
CA SER A 243 0.51 -12.05 -15.73
C SER A 243 1.40 -11.69 -14.53
N ILE A 244 0.87 -11.02 -13.51
CA ILE A 244 1.66 -10.58 -12.36
C ILE A 244 1.78 -11.72 -11.34
N ASP A 245 3.01 -12.12 -11.03
CA ASP A 245 3.26 -13.16 -10.01
C ASP A 245 3.14 -12.59 -8.59
N TYR A 246 1.90 -12.44 -8.15
CA TYR A 246 1.60 -11.94 -6.81
C TYR A 246 2.14 -12.81 -5.69
N LYS A 247 2.23 -14.13 -5.90
CA LYS A 247 2.82 -15.01 -4.89
C LYS A 247 4.26 -14.62 -4.58
N SER A 248 5.07 -14.46 -5.61
CA SER A 248 6.48 -14.04 -5.44
C SER A 248 6.61 -12.64 -4.83
N ILE A 249 5.82 -11.69 -5.31
CA ILE A 249 5.89 -10.30 -4.85
C ILE A 249 5.45 -10.19 -3.38
N LEU A 250 4.31 -10.77 -3.01
CA LEU A 250 3.74 -10.64 -1.66
C LEU A 250 4.59 -11.38 -0.61
N THR A 251 5.27 -12.48 -0.99
CA THR A 251 6.25 -13.16 -0.12
C THR A 251 7.31 -12.18 0.42
N GLN A 252 7.70 -11.20 -0.38
CA GLN A 252 8.74 -10.24 -0.01
C GLN A 252 8.17 -8.93 0.54
N ALA A 253 7.03 -8.48 0.04
CA ALA A 253 6.43 -7.17 0.35
C ALA A 253 6.28 -6.92 1.86
N LYS A 254 5.78 -7.90 2.61
CA LYS A 254 5.61 -7.80 4.07
C LYS A 254 6.92 -7.49 4.80
N ASN A 255 8.02 -8.15 4.40
CA ASN A 255 9.33 -7.97 5.01
C ASN A 255 10.01 -6.67 4.56
N LEU A 256 9.45 -6.01 3.55
CA LEU A 256 9.92 -4.75 2.98
C LEU A 256 9.08 -3.55 3.43
N GLY A 257 8.08 -3.76 4.30
CA GLY A 257 7.33 -2.70 4.96
C GLY A 257 5.88 -2.54 4.54
N MET A 258 5.36 -3.39 3.63
CA MET A 258 3.97 -3.36 3.20
C MET A 258 3.02 -3.80 4.32
N GLU A 259 2.00 -2.99 4.58
CA GLU A 259 1.05 -3.20 5.67
C GLU A 259 -0.38 -3.44 5.15
N TYR A 260 -0.77 -2.76 4.06
CA TYR A 260 -2.14 -2.80 3.53
C TYR A 260 -2.15 -3.34 2.10
N TYR A 261 -3.05 -4.27 1.85
CA TYR A 261 -3.18 -5.01 0.60
C TYR A 261 -4.57 -4.79 0.04
N VAL A 262 -4.68 -4.01 -1.01
CA VAL A 262 -5.95 -3.50 -1.56
C VAL A 262 -6.13 -4.02 -2.97
N LEU A 263 -7.19 -4.80 -3.22
CA LEU A 263 -7.57 -5.20 -4.57
C LEU A 263 -8.13 -3.99 -5.33
N GLU A 264 -7.66 -3.79 -6.54
CA GLU A 264 -8.26 -2.86 -7.49
C GLU A 264 -8.44 -3.51 -8.87
N GLN A 265 -9.54 -3.17 -9.55
CA GLN A 265 -9.77 -3.52 -10.96
C GLN A 265 -10.51 -2.39 -11.67
N GLU A 266 -10.09 -2.05 -12.89
CA GLU A 266 -10.67 -0.93 -13.63
C GLU A 266 -11.20 -1.30 -15.02
N ALA A 267 -10.75 -2.42 -15.60
CA ALA A 267 -11.32 -2.99 -16.80
C ALA A 267 -11.97 -4.35 -16.50
N TYR A 268 -13.13 -4.61 -17.09
CA TYR A 268 -13.98 -5.71 -16.68
C TYR A 268 -14.33 -6.62 -17.85
N GLU A 269 -14.25 -7.93 -17.63
CA GLU A 269 -14.64 -8.98 -18.57
C GLU A 269 -16.10 -9.40 -18.38
N LYS A 270 -16.70 -9.05 -17.22
CA LYS A 270 -18.09 -9.29 -16.80
C LYS A 270 -18.50 -8.21 -15.80
N ALA A 271 -19.64 -8.36 -15.12
CA ALA A 271 -20.08 -7.37 -14.15
C ALA A 271 -18.99 -7.07 -13.09
N PRO A 272 -18.73 -5.80 -12.75
CA PRO A 272 -17.63 -5.42 -11.83
C PRO A 272 -17.66 -6.17 -10.50
N LEU A 273 -18.84 -6.35 -9.89
CA LEU A 273 -19.01 -7.11 -8.64
C LEU A 273 -18.58 -8.57 -8.77
N ASP A 274 -18.82 -9.21 -9.91
CA ASP A 274 -18.39 -10.60 -10.14
C ASP A 274 -16.87 -10.69 -10.31
N CYS A 275 -16.29 -9.71 -10.99
CA CYS A 275 -14.83 -9.63 -11.16
C CYS A 275 -14.12 -9.49 -9.81
N VAL A 276 -14.53 -8.53 -8.97
CA VAL A 276 -13.88 -8.32 -7.66
C VAL A 276 -14.13 -9.47 -6.69
N LYS A 277 -15.29 -10.15 -6.78
CA LYS A 277 -15.58 -11.38 -6.01
C LYS A 277 -14.62 -12.52 -6.37
N GLU A 278 -14.35 -12.71 -7.64
CA GLU A 278 -13.43 -13.74 -8.12
C GLU A 278 -11.99 -13.43 -7.69
N GLY A 279 -11.53 -12.19 -7.86
CA GLY A 279 -10.23 -11.72 -7.39
C GLY A 279 -10.08 -11.87 -5.86
N ALA A 280 -11.11 -11.53 -5.08
CA ALA A 280 -11.12 -11.77 -3.64
C ALA A 280 -11.01 -13.26 -3.29
N SER A 281 -11.71 -14.12 -4.02
CA SER A 281 -11.63 -15.58 -3.82
C SER A 281 -10.22 -16.13 -4.08
N TYR A 282 -9.54 -15.61 -5.08
CA TYR A 282 -8.14 -15.95 -5.36
C TYR A 282 -7.22 -15.48 -4.23
N LEU A 283 -7.28 -14.21 -3.84
CA LEU A 283 -6.39 -13.62 -2.84
C LEU A 283 -6.58 -14.21 -1.43
N ASN A 284 -7.82 -14.52 -1.06
CA ASN A 284 -8.11 -15.15 0.24
C ASN A 284 -7.57 -16.59 0.34
N LYS A 285 -7.29 -17.25 -0.80
CA LYS A 285 -6.69 -18.60 -0.86
C LYS A 285 -5.19 -18.56 -1.13
N LEU A 286 -4.65 -17.41 -1.50
CA LEU A 286 -3.25 -17.28 -1.87
C LEU A 286 -2.36 -17.44 -0.63
N VAL A 287 -1.49 -18.43 -0.70
CA VAL A 287 -0.46 -18.71 0.32
C VAL A 287 0.90 -18.33 -0.25
N PHE A 288 1.64 -17.47 0.45
CA PHE A 288 2.94 -16.93 0.05
C PHE A 288 3.91 -16.78 1.20
#